data_cbac916696c3ca6a0e6ff80d1e710013
#
_entry.id   cbac916696c3ca6a0e6ff80d1e710013
#
_cell.length_a   1.000
_cell.length_b   1.000
_cell.length_c   1.000
_cell.angle_alpha   90.00
_cell.angle_beta   90.00
_cell.angle_gamma   90.00
#
_symmetry.space_group_name_H-M   'P 1'
#
loop_
_entity.id
_entity.type
_entity.pdbx_description
1 polymer ?
#
loop_
_entity_poly.entity_id
_entity_poly.type
_entity_poly.pdbx_seq_one_letter_code
_entity_poly.pdbx_strand_id
1 'polypeptide(L)'
;MLTVRPLDEKGNWQYKTQKEYLCVKNGKEQGFTADEFKAAQTEGWEKQYQYKVGKKKVYMTASAAEAKGYERVSKYPKSTKYGRQNPIAERWNSEEQLVLWRAAWADVTNRHLETVGHEERIDHRSHADRGLTEQPTIHEGVVARALEKKGIVSDRCELNRQIKADNALLRELKATVKKLMQAVKASVPALAEAMESLRANMVIFRYQIRYAGFGKHKLSESLNVLKPDLERYALLVQQIKNKTKERKTLLAEKKATPFYQFVAHNDLAKKIAELTEDLEELKSEKTMLLSSFDCSEDTGIAEVKKSVAAMEENLKRLTKQEEKYAAELEDALKQFSELREQAKNVDSAKLSEQRIALQGEKIQSATSKIKETYGEKFDPLILFDSKRDVSELLGEKTEVQSVREHLQKKQKQTAERKKTSKKHEQER
;
A
#
# COMPACT_ATOMS: atom_id res chain seq x y z
N MET A 1 -9.88 2.01 18.58
CA MET A 1 -11.21 2.60 18.78
C MET A 1 -11.51 2.58 20.27
N LEU A 2 -11.57 3.75 20.90
CA LEU A 2 -11.92 3.82 22.32
C LEU A 2 -13.43 3.61 22.47
N THR A 3 -13.80 2.63 23.26
CA THR A 3 -15.23 2.29 23.51
C THR A 3 -15.84 3.06 24.68
N VAL A 4 -15.17 4.12 25.13
CA VAL A 4 -15.57 4.87 26.32
C VAL A 4 -16.79 5.73 26.02
N ARG A 5 -17.76 5.72 26.90
CA ARG A 5 -18.91 6.64 26.87
C ARG A 5 -18.48 8.01 27.39
N PRO A 6 -18.96 9.10 26.80
CA PRO A 6 -18.73 10.42 27.37
C PRO A 6 -19.43 10.60 28.70
N LEU A 7 -18.85 11.43 29.57
CA LEU A 7 -19.47 11.91 30.80
C LEU A 7 -19.97 13.34 30.59
N ASP A 8 -21.07 13.69 31.20
CA ASP A 8 -21.51 15.08 31.28
C ASP A 8 -20.74 15.83 32.38
N GLU A 9 -20.97 17.13 32.50
CA GLU A 9 -20.34 17.98 33.51
C GLU A 9 -20.62 17.56 34.96
N LYS A 10 -21.69 16.78 35.18
CA LYS A 10 -22.10 16.24 36.49
C LYS A 10 -21.52 14.84 36.72
N GLY A 11 -20.72 14.31 35.82
CA GLY A 11 -20.13 12.97 35.92
C GLY A 11 -21.06 11.82 35.55
N ASN A 12 -22.21 12.08 34.94
CA ASN A 12 -23.11 11.01 34.48
C ASN A 12 -22.75 10.51 33.10
N TRP A 13 -22.89 9.19 32.88
CA TRP A 13 -22.64 8.55 31.60
C TRP A 13 -23.64 8.98 30.53
N GLN A 14 -23.13 9.47 29.42
CA GLN A 14 -23.94 9.79 28.25
C GLN A 14 -23.89 8.69 27.19
N TYR A 15 -24.90 8.67 26.29
CA TYR A 15 -24.88 7.81 25.14
C TYR A 15 -23.94 8.38 24.06
N LYS A 16 -23.33 7.48 23.25
CA LYS A 16 -22.48 7.88 22.12
C LYS A 16 -23.24 8.64 21.04
N THR A 17 -24.53 8.40 20.93
CA THR A 17 -25.43 9.07 19.99
C THR A 17 -26.59 9.70 20.74
N GLN A 18 -27.00 10.86 20.31
CA GLN A 18 -28.20 11.56 20.81
C GLN A 18 -29.36 11.25 19.89
N LYS A 19 -30.49 10.86 20.48
CA LYS A 19 -31.70 10.60 19.73
C LYS A 19 -32.23 11.91 19.12
N GLU A 20 -32.50 11.90 17.83
CA GLU A 20 -33.12 13.03 17.12
C GLU A 20 -34.55 12.69 16.71
N TYR A 21 -35.45 13.62 16.92
CA TYR A 21 -36.82 13.57 16.41
C TYR A 21 -36.87 14.28 15.05
N LEU A 22 -37.45 13.63 14.07
CA LEU A 22 -37.69 14.23 12.76
C LEU A 22 -38.95 15.11 12.83
N CYS A 23 -38.74 16.43 12.84
CA CYS A 23 -39.78 17.44 12.92
C CYS A 23 -39.98 18.11 11.56
N VAL A 24 -41.17 18.62 11.34
CA VAL A 24 -41.56 19.29 10.08
C VAL A 24 -42.03 20.70 10.37
N LYS A 25 -41.63 21.64 9.51
CA LYS A 25 -42.14 23.02 9.43
C LYS A 25 -42.20 23.42 7.96
N ASN A 26 -43.36 23.88 7.49
CA ASN A 26 -43.54 24.32 6.10
C ASN A 26 -43.04 23.33 5.03
N GLY A 27 -43.29 22.04 5.26
CA GLY A 27 -42.89 20.96 4.34
C GLY A 27 -41.40 20.57 4.40
N LYS A 28 -40.57 21.23 5.18
CA LYS A 28 -39.15 20.87 5.41
C LYS A 28 -39.05 19.96 6.64
N GLU A 29 -38.30 18.87 6.51
CA GLU A 29 -38.02 17.93 7.59
C GLU A 29 -36.62 18.18 8.15
N GLN A 30 -36.49 18.27 9.46
CA GLN A 30 -35.20 18.44 10.16
C GLN A 30 -35.17 17.65 11.46
N GLY A 31 -33.98 17.14 11.84
CA GLY A 31 -33.75 16.41 13.09
C GLY A 31 -33.41 17.36 14.24
N PHE A 32 -34.02 17.16 15.40
CA PHE A 32 -33.75 17.88 16.65
C PHE A 32 -33.58 16.90 17.80
N THR A 33 -32.62 17.16 18.66
CA THR A 33 -32.53 16.47 19.95
C THR A 33 -33.70 16.87 20.86
N ALA A 34 -33.89 16.21 22.01
CA ALA A 34 -34.98 16.52 22.93
C ALA A 34 -34.91 17.95 23.47
N ASP A 35 -33.73 18.47 23.70
CA ASP A 35 -33.53 19.82 24.26
C ASP A 35 -33.61 20.89 23.15
N GLU A 36 -33.05 20.64 21.97
CA GLU A 36 -33.18 21.53 20.83
C GLU A 36 -34.66 21.67 20.39
N PHE A 37 -35.42 20.59 20.50
CA PHE A 37 -36.85 20.63 20.13
C PHE A 37 -37.66 21.58 21.01
N LYS A 38 -37.30 21.79 22.25
CA LYS A 38 -37.99 22.78 23.12
C LYS A 38 -37.91 24.18 22.54
N ALA A 39 -36.78 24.59 22.00
CA ALA A 39 -36.62 25.86 21.33
C ALA A 39 -37.28 25.85 19.92
N ALA A 40 -37.09 24.78 19.16
CA ALA A 40 -37.68 24.64 17.84
C ALA A 40 -39.19 24.61 17.82
N GLN A 41 -39.83 24.11 18.91
CA GLN A 41 -41.28 24.10 19.08
C GLN A 41 -41.85 25.52 19.11
N THR A 42 -41.16 26.47 19.76
CA THR A 42 -41.60 27.88 19.80
C THR A 42 -41.50 28.55 18.44
N GLU A 43 -40.64 28.03 17.57
CA GLU A 43 -40.49 28.47 16.18
C GLU A 43 -41.50 27.84 15.22
N GLY A 44 -42.35 26.93 15.70
CA GLY A 44 -43.37 26.25 14.91
C GLY A 44 -42.96 24.94 14.25
N TRP A 45 -41.90 24.28 14.76
CA TRP A 45 -41.55 22.91 14.35
C TRP A 45 -42.44 21.91 15.09
N GLU A 46 -43.00 20.94 14.36
CA GLU A 46 -43.84 19.89 14.94
C GLU A 46 -43.23 18.50 14.76
N LYS A 47 -43.37 17.67 15.79
CA LYS A 47 -43.00 16.24 15.72
C LYS A 47 -43.96 15.48 14.82
N GLN A 48 -43.45 14.54 14.08
CA GLN A 48 -44.23 13.61 13.29
C GLN A 48 -44.57 12.34 14.08
N TYR A 49 -45.80 11.87 13.94
CA TYR A 49 -46.24 10.60 14.52
C TYR A 49 -46.88 9.72 13.45
N GLN A 50 -47.02 8.44 13.72
CA GLN A 50 -47.67 7.51 12.84
C GLN A 50 -49.21 7.58 13.01
N TYR A 51 -49.94 7.82 11.92
CA TYR A 51 -51.38 7.87 11.87
C TYR A 51 -51.90 6.84 10.85
N LYS A 52 -53.13 6.35 11.08
CA LYS A 52 -53.79 5.40 10.21
C LYS A 52 -54.51 6.14 9.08
N VAL A 53 -54.13 5.86 7.84
CA VAL A 53 -54.74 6.43 6.62
C VAL A 53 -55.24 5.26 5.78
N GLY A 54 -56.49 4.90 5.94
CA GLY A 54 -57.05 3.68 5.34
C GLY A 54 -56.37 2.41 5.86
N LYS A 55 -55.77 1.65 4.95
CA LYS A 55 -54.98 0.43 5.30
C LYS A 55 -53.48 0.70 5.58
N LYS A 56 -52.98 1.93 5.39
CA LYS A 56 -51.58 2.29 5.50
C LYS A 56 -51.31 3.10 6.79
N LYS A 57 -50.07 3.02 7.28
CA LYS A 57 -49.57 3.89 8.36
C LYS A 57 -48.65 4.94 7.74
N VAL A 58 -48.91 6.23 7.99
CA VAL A 58 -48.18 7.36 7.43
C VAL A 58 -47.69 8.27 8.54
N TYR A 59 -46.50 8.81 8.39
CA TYR A 59 -45.97 9.82 9.32
C TYR A 59 -46.45 11.20 8.91
N MET A 60 -47.06 11.94 9.84
CA MET A 60 -47.44 13.33 9.69
C MET A 60 -47.45 14.07 11.03
N THR A 61 -47.55 15.39 11.00
CA THR A 61 -47.64 16.22 12.18
C THR A 61 -49.02 16.08 12.87
N ALA A 62 -49.11 16.43 14.14
CA ALA A 62 -50.36 16.39 14.85
C ALA A 62 -51.41 17.34 14.24
N SER A 63 -51.01 18.59 13.91
CA SER A 63 -51.85 19.56 13.26
C SER A 63 -52.42 19.08 11.91
N ALA A 64 -51.59 18.45 11.09
CA ALA A 64 -52.02 17.90 9.79
C ALA A 64 -52.93 16.69 9.92
N ALA A 65 -52.81 15.90 10.98
CA ALA A 65 -53.65 14.74 11.23
C ALA A 65 -55.02 15.15 11.81
N GLU A 66 -55.02 16.10 12.72
CA GLU A 66 -56.30 16.66 13.28
C GLU A 66 -57.15 17.30 12.20
N ALA A 67 -56.54 18.08 11.29
CA ALA A 67 -57.24 18.67 10.16
C ALA A 67 -57.91 17.65 9.23
N LYS A 68 -57.43 16.39 9.23
CA LYS A 68 -57.95 15.30 8.38
C LYS A 68 -58.68 14.21 9.17
N GLY A 69 -58.81 14.36 10.49
CA GLY A 69 -59.50 13.40 11.35
C GLY A 69 -58.87 12.01 11.44
N TYR A 70 -57.53 11.93 11.30
CA TYR A 70 -56.84 10.65 11.35
C TYR A 70 -56.47 10.23 12.78
N GLU A 71 -56.60 8.94 13.05
CA GLU A 71 -56.30 8.35 14.36
C GLU A 71 -54.81 8.04 14.52
N ARG A 72 -54.22 8.44 15.63
CA ARG A 72 -52.81 8.21 15.98
C ARG A 72 -52.58 6.77 16.39
N VAL A 73 -51.59 6.11 15.73
CA VAL A 73 -51.24 4.69 15.95
C VAL A 73 -50.02 4.53 16.83
N SER A 74 -49.08 5.48 16.78
CA SER A 74 -47.82 5.37 17.53
C SER A 74 -47.72 6.42 18.64
N LYS A 75 -47.36 5.98 19.85
CA LYS A 75 -47.03 6.85 20.99
C LYS A 75 -45.71 7.61 20.74
N TYR A 76 -44.79 7.00 19.97
CA TYR A 76 -43.45 7.54 19.79
C TYR A 76 -43.36 8.38 18.51
N PRO A 77 -42.68 9.53 18.55
CA PRO A 77 -42.45 10.34 17.38
C PRO A 77 -41.47 9.68 16.40
N LYS A 78 -41.53 10.07 15.15
CA LYS A 78 -40.55 9.70 14.13
C LYS A 78 -39.17 10.17 14.56
N SER A 79 -38.17 9.30 14.52
CA SER A 79 -36.80 9.60 14.89
C SER A 79 -35.84 9.06 13.83
N THR A 80 -34.63 9.63 13.82
CA THR A 80 -33.53 9.10 12.99
C THR A 80 -33.17 7.69 13.46
N LYS A 81 -32.76 6.82 12.54
CA LYS A 81 -32.45 5.41 12.83
C LYS A 81 -31.25 5.28 13.79
N TYR A 82 -30.25 6.14 13.62
CA TYR A 82 -28.98 6.05 14.35
C TYR A 82 -28.76 7.23 15.31
N GLY A 83 -29.59 8.28 15.24
CA GLY A 83 -29.40 9.52 15.98
C GLY A 83 -28.25 10.36 15.43
N ARG A 84 -27.99 11.50 16.10
CA ARG A 84 -26.81 12.32 15.89
C ARG A 84 -25.68 11.86 16.81
N GLN A 85 -24.45 11.91 16.34
CA GLN A 85 -23.29 11.62 17.18
C GLN A 85 -23.21 12.63 18.33
N ASN A 86 -22.92 12.15 19.53
CA ASN A 86 -22.70 13.04 20.68
C ASN A 86 -21.46 13.91 20.42
N PRO A 87 -21.53 15.25 20.56
CA PRO A 87 -20.40 16.14 20.27
C PRO A 87 -19.10 15.79 20.98
N ILE A 88 -19.19 15.29 22.23
CA ILE A 88 -18.01 14.83 22.99
C ILE A 88 -17.43 13.56 22.33
N ALA A 89 -18.27 12.62 21.91
CA ALA A 89 -17.84 11.41 21.25
C ALA A 89 -17.30 11.71 19.85
N GLU A 90 -17.85 12.69 19.14
CA GLU A 90 -17.37 13.18 17.85
C GLU A 90 -15.96 13.78 17.97
N ARG A 91 -15.77 14.70 18.93
CA ARG A 91 -14.45 15.26 19.25
C ARG A 91 -13.44 14.17 19.59
N TRP A 92 -13.80 13.18 20.38
CA TRP A 92 -12.89 12.09 20.77
C TRP A 92 -12.52 11.16 19.61
N ASN A 93 -13.32 11.10 18.56
CA ASN A 93 -13.05 10.31 17.36
C ASN A 93 -12.41 11.14 16.23
N SER A 94 -12.12 12.43 16.46
CA SER A 94 -11.45 13.26 15.48
C SER A 94 -9.96 12.86 15.33
N GLU A 95 -9.40 13.10 14.17
CA GLU A 95 -7.97 12.85 13.90
C GLU A 95 -7.07 13.75 14.76
N GLU A 96 -7.47 15.00 14.96
CA GLU A 96 -6.75 15.96 15.81
C GLU A 96 -6.64 15.47 17.25
N GLN A 97 -7.75 14.97 17.82
CA GLN A 97 -7.73 14.43 19.18
C GLN A 97 -6.86 13.17 19.28
N LEU A 98 -6.83 12.35 18.22
CA LEU A 98 -5.96 11.18 18.17
C LEU A 98 -4.47 11.57 18.19
N VAL A 99 -4.10 12.63 17.45
CA VAL A 99 -2.72 13.16 17.46
C VAL A 99 -2.36 13.69 18.85
N LEU A 100 -3.25 14.45 19.49
CA LEU A 100 -3.03 14.95 20.85
C LEU A 100 -2.83 13.82 21.86
N TRP A 101 -3.63 12.75 21.78
CA TRP A 101 -3.46 11.60 22.69
C TRP A 101 -2.15 10.86 22.44
N ARG A 102 -1.74 10.70 21.19
CA ARG A 102 -0.46 10.07 20.84
C ARG A 102 0.71 10.90 21.38
N ALA A 103 0.65 12.23 21.26
CA ALA A 103 1.66 13.13 21.81
C ALA A 103 1.73 13.00 23.34
N ALA A 104 0.59 13.14 24.02
CA ALA A 104 0.52 13.02 25.48
C ALA A 104 1.01 11.65 25.98
N TRP A 105 0.68 10.56 25.26
CA TRP A 105 1.19 9.22 25.58
C TRP A 105 2.70 9.13 25.45
N ALA A 106 3.26 9.69 24.37
CA ALA A 106 4.71 9.71 24.16
C ALA A 106 5.41 10.48 25.29
N ASP A 107 4.89 11.65 25.67
CA ASP A 107 5.45 12.47 26.75
C ASP A 107 5.41 11.77 28.12
N VAL A 108 4.30 11.14 28.45
CA VAL A 108 4.19 10.37 29.72
C VAL A 108 5.16 9.20 29.72
N THR A 109 5.21 8.45 28.62
CA THR A 109 6.12 7.30 28.49
C THR A 109 7.58 7.73 28.58
N ASN A 110 7.97 8.81 27.91
CA ASN A 110 9.36 9.32 27.92
C ASN A 110 9.77 9.79 29.32
N ARG A 111 8.88 10.44 30.08
CA ARG A 111 9.13 10.79 31.48
C ARG A 111 9.39 9.55 32.35
N HIS A 112 8.59 8.49 32.15
CA HIS A 112 8.80 7.25 32.89
C HIS A 112 10.11 6.55 32.50
N LEU A 113 10.46 6.50 31.21
CA LEU A 113 11.73 5.94 30.73
C LEU A 113 12.92 6.70 31.32
N GLU A 114 12.85 8.02 31.40
CA GLU A 114 13.86 8.87 32.03
C GLU A 114 14.00 8.59 33.53
N THR A 115 12.89 8.46 34.24
CA THR A 115 12.87 8.16 35.71
C THR A 115 13.55 6.82 35.98
N VAL A 116 13.44 5.83 35.09
CA VAL A 116 14.03 4.50 35.23
C VAL A 116 15.47 4.44 34.66
N GLY A 117 15.95 5.53 34.06
CA GLY A 117 17.32 5.62 33.52
C GLY A 117 17.49 4.99 32.13
N HIS A 118 16.41 4.79 31.38
CA HIS A 118 16.48 4.36 29.98
C HIS A 118 16.77 5.53 29.05
N GLU A 119 17.65 5.31 28.05
CA GLU A 119 17.98 6.30 27.03
C GLU A 119 16.99 6.34 25.87
N GLU A 120 16.22 5.25 25.66
CA GLU A 120 15.23 5.17 24.60
C GLU A 120 14.13 6.21 24.78
N ARG A 121 13.67 6.75 23.65
CA ARG A 121 12.57 7.73 23.61
C ARG A 121 11.57 7.35 22.53
N ILE A 122 10.31 7.53 22.82
CA ILE A 122 9.20 7.30 21.90
C ILE A 122 8.82 8.63 21.25
N ASP A 123 8.62 8.63 19.94
CA ASP A 123 8.07 9.75 19.19
C ASP A 123 6.77 9.30 18.49
N HIS A 124 5.70 10.07 18.66
CA HIS A 124 4.37 9.74 18.12
C HIS A 124 4.23 10.08 16.64
N ARG A 125 5.16 10.86 16.06
CA ARG A 125 5.15 11.30 14.67
C ARG A 125 5.61 10.19 13.74
N SER A 126 5.17 10.24 12.48
CA SER A 126 5.64 9.31 11.46
C SER A 126 7.13 9.52 11.14
N HIS A 127 7.79 8.53 10.54
CA HIS A 127 9.19 8.67 10.10
C HIS A 127 9.36 9.85 9.13
N ALA A 128 8.37 10.08 8.25
CA ALA A 128 8.37 11.20 7.32
C ALA A 128 8.31 12.56 8.04
N ASP A 129 7.42 12.70 9.03
CA ASP A 129 7.30 13.93 9.82
C ASP A 129 8.52 14.22 10.68
N ARG A 130 9.28 13.19 11.02
CA ARG A 130 10.55 13.27 11.75
C ARG A 130 11.74 13.53 10.83
N GLY A 131 11.54 13.56 9.52
CA GLY A 131 12.63 13.68 8.53
C GLY A 131 13.56 12.47 8.50
N LEU A 132 13.11 11.29 8.98
CA LEU A 132 13.90 10.07 8.96
C LEU A 132 13.83 9.40 7.60
N THR A 133 14.98 9.00 7.07
CA THR A 133 15.09 8.24 5.83
C THR A 133 14.84 6.75 6.01
N GLU A 134 14.70 6.28 7.25
CA GLU A 134 14.39 4.90 7.59
C GLU A 134 12.98 4.49 7.17
N GLN A 135 12.84 3.27 6.66
CA GLN A 135 11.53 2.73 6.34
C GLN A 135 10.79 2.29 7.60
N PRO A 136 9.51 2.67 7.76
CA PRO A 136 8.69 2.15 8.85
C PRO A 136 8.38 0.66 8.63
N THR A 137 8.32 -0.11 9.72
CA THR A 137 7.82 -1.49 9.69
C THR A 137 6.31 -1.51 9.49
N ILE A 138 5.79 -2.60 8.92
CA ILE A 138 4.35 -2.81 8.75
C ILE A 138 3.76 -3.57 9.95
N HIS A 139 2.46 -3.42 10.18
CA HIS A 139 1.77 -4.20 11.20
C HIS A 139 1.69 -5.68 10.81
N GLU A 140 2.30 -6.55 11.61
CA GLU A 140 2.36 -8.00 11.34
C GLU A 140 0.98 -8.67 11.48
N GLY A 141 0.23 -8.26 12.50
CA GLY A 141 -1.05 -8.87 12.83
C GLY A 141 -0.91 -10.12 13.71
N VAL A 142 -2.03 -10.54 14.32
CA VAL A 142 -2.06 -11.68 15.25
C VAL A 142 -1.80 -13.00 14.52
N VAL A 143 -2.34 -13.15 13.31
CA VAL A 143 -2.21 -14.39 12.52
C VAL A 143 -0.76 -14.62 12.10
N ALA A 144 -0.08 -13.61 11.57
CA ALA A 144 1.32 -13.71 11.16
C ALA A 144 2.22 -14.09 12.33
N ARG A 145 2.03 -13.43 13.49
CA ARG A 145 2.77 -13.77 14.73
C ARG A 145 2.47 -15.18 15.24
N ALA A 146 1.23 -15.64 15.10
CA ALA A 146 0.87 -17.01 15.52
C ALA A 146 1.50 -18.07 14.61
N LEU A 147 1.62 -17.81 13.31
CA LEU A 147 2.33 -18.67 12.36
C LEU A 147 3.84 -18.74 12.69
N GLU A 148 4.48 -17.61 12.93
CA GLU A 148 5.90 -17.53 13.32
C GLU A 148 6.18 -18.33 14.61
N LYS A 149 5.30 -18.26 15.62
CA LYS A 149 5.42 -19.08 16.84
C LYS A 149 5.35 -20.57 16.57
N LYS A 150 4.73 -21.00 15.48
CA LYS A 150 4.65 -22.39 15.02
C LYS A 150 5.80 -22.77 14.07
N GLY A 151 6.77 -21.89 13.86
CA GLY A 151 7.90 -22.11 12.94
C GLY A 151 7.56 -21.92 11.46
N ILE A 152 6.38 -21.37 11.14
CA ILE A 152 5.97 -21.09 9.76
C ILE A 152 6.31 -19.62 9.45
N VAL A 153 7.20 -19.41 8.48
CA VAL A 153 7.62 -18.07 8.09
C VAL A 153 6.44 -17.32 7.46
N SER A 154 6.16 -16.13 7.98
CA SER A 154 5.13 -15.23 7.44
C SER A 154 5.77 -14.12 6.62
N ASP A 155 5.24 -13.87 5.41
CA ASP A 155 5.73 -12.80 4.50
C ASP A 155 5.80 -11.43 5.18
N ARG A 156 4.85 -11.11 6.07
CA ARG A 156 4.83 -9.84 6.80
C ARG A 156 5.95 -9.74 7.83
N CYS A 157 6.22 -10.83 8.55
CA CYS A 157 7.30 -10.88 9.53
C CYS A 157 8.65 -10.89 8.83
N GLU A 158 8.78 -11.60 7.72
CA GLU A 158 9.99 -11.61 6.89
C GLU A 158 10.26 -10.21 6.31
N LEU A 159 9.24 -9.56 5.80
CA LEU A 159 9.36 -8.18 5.32
C LEU A 159 9.85 -7.23 6.42
N ASN A 160 9.32 -7.35 7.63
CA ASN A 160 9.76 -6.53 8.75
C ASN A 160 11.21 -6.83 9.17
N ARG A 161 11.65 -8.09 9.11
CA ARG A 161 13.06 -8.46 9.32
C ARG A 161 13.95 -7.76 8.29
N GLN A 162 13.55 -7.78 7.02
CA GLN A 162 14.29 -7.14 5.93
C GLN A 162 14.35 -5.62 6.08
N ILE A 163 13.22 -4.95 6.41
CA ILE A 163 13.19 -3.51 6.68
C ILE A 163 14.12 -3.15 7.85
N LYS A 164 14.11 -3.93 8.93
CA LYS A 164 15.01 -3.70 10.08
C LYS A 164 16.47 -3.86 9.72
N ALA A 165 16.82 -4.89 8.94
CA ALA A 165 18.19 -5.11 8.48
C ALA A 165 18.68 -3.96 7.57
N ASP A 166 17.85 -3.54 6.60
CA ASP A 166 18.16 -2.40 5.72
C ASP A 166 18.35 -1.09 6.49
N ASN A 167 17.49 -0.83 7.48
CA ASN A 167 17.62 0.38 8.30
C ASN A 167 18.85 0.34 9.21
N ALA A 168 19.21 -0.83 9.75
CA ALA A 168 20.42 -1.01 10.55
C ALA A 168 21.68 -0.79 9.71
N LEU A 169 21.72 -1.38 8.51
CA LEU A 169 22.82 -1.20 7.55
C LEU A 169 22.99 0.28 7.19
N LEU A 170 21.91 0.99 6.85
CA LEU A 170 21.98 2.40 6.50
C LEU A 170 22.52 3.26 7.66
N ARG A 171 22.07 3.01 8.89
CA ARG A 171 22.60 3.71 10.08
C ARG A 171 24.10 3.51 10.27
N GLU A 172 24.55 2.26 10.14
CA GLU A 172 25.97 1.91 10.24
C GLU A 172 26.81 2.64 9.18
N LEU A 173 26.35 2.62 7.91
CA LEU A 173 27.04 3.29 6.81
C LEU A 173 27.16 4.80 7.03
N LYS A 174 26.06 5.45 7.44
CA LYS A 174 26.05 6.90 7.74
C LYS A 174 26.95 7.25 8.92
N ALA A 175 26.92 6.45 9.99
CA ALA A 175 27.78 6.67 11.16
C ALA A 175 29.28 6.52 10.81
N THR A 176 29.63 5.53 10.00
CA THR A 176 31.01 5.30 9.53
C THR A 176 31.49 6.46 8.67
N VAL A 177 30.69 6.89 7.67
CA VAL A 177 31.03 8.04 6.82
C VAL A 177 31.22 9.31 7.67
N LYS A 178 30.31 9.60 8.60
CA LYS A 178 30.41 10.77 9.47
C LYS A 178 31.72 10.80 10.27
N LYS A 179 32.14 9.65 10.85
CA LYS A 179 33.41 9.53 11.57
C LYS A 179 34.59 9.76 10.64
N LEU A 180 34.57 9.17 9.45
CA LEU A 180 35.67 9.32 8.47
C LEU A 180 35.79 10.76 7.95
N MET A 181 34.63 11.43 7.64
CA MET A 181 34.64 12.82 7.21
C MET A 181 35.22 13.78 8.28
N GLN A 182 35.02 13.46 9.56
CA GLN A 182 35.67 14.22 10.66
C GLN A 182 37.18 13.99 10.74
N ALA A 183 37.65 12.79 10.41
CA ALA A 183 39.05 12.40 10.44
C ALA A 183 39.84 12.87 9.21
N VAL A 184 39.22 13.12 8.09
CA VAL A 184 39.83 13.47 6.79
C VAL A 184 40.72 14.72 6.86
N LYS A 185 40.43 15.67 7.76
CA LYS A 185 41.22 16.89 7.92
C LYS A 185 42.67 16.65 8.37
N ALA A 186 43.08 15.44 8.69
CA ALA A 186 44.30 15.15 9.38
C ALA A 186 45.36 14.37 8.56
N SER A 187 45.04 13.56 7.53
CA SER A 187 46.04 12.76 6.83
C SER A 187 45.62 12.14 5.50
N VAL A 188 46.57 11.83 4.60
CA VAL A 188 46.36 11.13 3.33
C VAL A 188 45.71 9.75 3.51
N PRO A 189 46.08 8.90 4.50
CA PRO A 189 45.40 7.64 4.75
C PRO A 189 43.95 7.78 5.10
N ALA A 190 43.54 8.78 5.91
CA ALA A 190 42.18 9.02 6.28
C ALA A 190 41.34 9.46 5.08
N LEU A 191 41.93 10.26 4.17
CA LEU A 191 41.29 10.67 2.92
C LEU A 191 41.05 9.45 1.99
N ALA A 192 42.07 8.59 1.82
CA ALA A 192 41.93 7.37 1.03
C ALA A 192 40.86 6.43 1.59
N GLU A 193 40.85 6.25 2.90
CA GLU A 193 39.84 5.42 3.58
C GLU A 193 38.44 5.96 3.43
N ALA A 194 38.23 7.28 3.56
CA ALA A 194 36.95 7.92 3.36
C ALA A 194 36.44 7.76 1.92
N MET A 195 37.30 7.97 0.93
CA MET A 195 36.93 7.81 -0.49
C MET A 195 36.55 6.37 -0.82
N GLU A 196 37.33 5.36 -0.39
CA GLU A 196 37.04 3.96 -0.69
C GLU A 196 35.82 3.42 0.13
N SER A 197 35.60 3.95 1.34
CA SER A 197 34.40 3.64 2.11
C SER A 197 33.13 4.21 1.45
N LEU A 198 33.15 5.46 0.95
CA LEU A 198 32.05 6.02 0.17
C LEU A 198 31.79 5.24 -1.11
N ARG A 199 32.84 4.85 -1.83
CA ARG A 199 32.72 3.98 -3.01
C ARG A 199 32.04 2.65 -2.67
N ALA A 200 32.44 2.00 -1.59
CA ALA A 200 31.84 0.77 -1.12
C ALA A 200 30.36 0.96 -0.77
N ASN A 201 29.99 2.09 -0.13
CA ASN A 201 28.61 2.44 0.17
C ASN A 201 27.79 2.68 -1.10
N MET A 202 28.36 3.36 -2.11
CA MET A 202 27.71 3.55 -3.41
C MET A 202 27.37 2.21 -4.08
N VAL A 203 28.26 1.19 -3.97
CA VAL A 203 27.98 -0.16 -4.48
C VAL A 203 26.78 -0.77 -3.75
N ILE A 204 26.68 -0.60 -2.43
CA ILE A 204 25.54 -1.07 -1.64
C ILE A 204 24.25 -0.37 -2.09
N PHE A 205 24.28 0.97 -2.20
CA PHE A 205 23.10 1.75 -2.63
C PHE A 205 22.67 1.38 -4.04
N ARG A 206 23.63 1.22 -4.96
CA ARG A 206 23.34 0.82 -6.33
C ARG A 206 22.74 -0.59 -6.42
N TYR A 207 23.22 -1.52 -5.59
CA TYR A 207 22.64 -2.85 -5.46
C TYR A 207 21.17 -2.78 -5.00
N GLN A 208 20.87 -1.97 -3.99
CA GLN A 208 19.53 -1.77 -3.46
C GLN A 208 18.58 -1.20 -4.52
N ILE A 209 19.02 -0.20 -5.28
CA ILE A 209 18.25 0.41 -6.37
C ILE A 209 17.93 -0.64 -7.44
N ARG A 210 18.93 -1.39 -7.89
CA ARG A 210 18.73 -2.42 -8.94
C ARG A 210 17.84 -3.55 -8.47
N TYR A 211 18.03 -4.01 -7.24
CA TYR A 211 17.19 -5.07 -6.64
C TYR A 211 15.73 -4.62 -6.52
N ALA A 212 15.48 -3.40 -6.04
CA ALA A 212 14.15 -2.82 -5.99
C ALA A 212 13.53 -2.67 -7.41
N GLY A 213 14.31 -2.18 -8.37
CA GLY A 213 13.89 -2.06 -9.77
C GLY A 213 13.48 -3.40 -10.40
N PHE A 214 14.24 -4.46 -10.12
CA PHE A 214 13.92 -5.81 -10.61
C PHE A 214 12.61 -6.34 -10.00
N GLY A 215 12.42 -6.13 -8.69
CA GLY A 215 11.19 -6.47 -7.99
C GLY A 215 9.97 -5.71 -8.52
N LYS A 216 10.14 -4.40 -8.78
CA LYS A 216 9.11 -3.55 -9.40
C LYS A 216 8.69 -4.05 -10.77
N HIS A 217 9.67 -4.37 -11.64
CA HIS A 217 9.38 -4.87 -12.98
C HIS A 217 8.55 -6.14 -12.93
N LYS A 218 8.97 -7.13 -12.13
CA LYS A 218 8.25 -8.40 -11.97
C LYS A 218 6.82 -8.20 -11.44
N LEU A 219 6.63 -7.33 -10.43
CA LEU A 219 5.29 -7.03 -9.90
C LEU A 219 4.42 -6.30 -10.91
N SER A 220 5.01 -5.35 -11.67
CA SER A 220 4.30 -4.62 -12.70
C SER A 220 3.81 -5.53 -13.82
N GLU A 221 4.64 -6.47 -14.28
CA GLU A 221 4.24 -7.48 -15.28
C GLU A 221 3.05 -8.31 -14.77
N SER A 222 3.12 -8.81 -13.54
CA SER A 222 2.02 -9.58 -12.95
C SER A 222 0.73 -8.75 -12.82
N LEU A 223 0.83 -7.50 -12.39
CA LEU A 223 -0.31 -6.60 -12.26
C LEU A 223 -0.94 -6.22 -13.61
N ASN A 224 -0.12 -6.06 -14.66
CA ASN A 224 -0.60 -5.75 -16.00
C ASN A 224 -1.45 -6.88 -16.63
N VAL A 225 -1.25 -8.12 -16.17
CA VAL A 225 -2.09 -9.26 -16.56
C VAL A 225 -3.33 -9.35 -15.66
N LEU A 226 -3.15 -9.34 -14.34
CA LEU A 226 -4.23 -9.63 -13.40
C LEU A 226 -5.29 -8.53 -13.30
N LYS A 227 -4.90 -7.25 -13.44
CA LYS A 227 -5.87 -6.14 -13.30
C LYS A 227 -6.93 -6.08 -14.40
N PRO A 228 -6.56 -6.11 -15.70
CA PRO A 228 -7.54 -6.12 -16.78
C PRO A 228 -8.52 -7.29 -16.68
N ASP A 229 -8.02 -8.46 -16.31
CA ASP A 229 -8.83 -9.66 -16.16
C ASP A 229 -9.83 -9.52 -14.98
N LEU A 230 -9.41 -8.92 -13.85
CA LEU A 230 -10.30 -8.64 -12.73
C LEU A 230 -11.35 -7.58 -13.06
N GLU A 231 -11.00 -6.55 -13.82
CA GLU A 231 -11.94 -5.55 -14.31
C GLU A 231 -12.96 -6.17 -15.29
N ARG A 232 -12.47 -7.00 -16.21
CA ARG A 232 -13.33 -7.74 -17.13
C ARG A 232 -14.29 -8.66 -16.38
N TYR A 233 -13.79 -9.40 -15.39
CA TYR A 233 -14.63 -10.23 -14.53
C TYR A 233 -15.72 -9.42 -13.82
N ALA A 234 -15.38 -8.26 -13.26
CA ALA A 234 -16.36 -7.40 -12.58
C ALA A 234 -17.46 -6.90 -13.53
N LEU A 235 -17.09 -6.53 -14.77
CA LEU A 235 -18.02 -6.13 -15.82
C LEU A 235 -18.95 -7.28 -16.21
N LEU A 236 -18.41 -8.49 -16.41
CA LEU A 236 -19.21 -9.68 -16.74
C LEU A 236 -20.23 -10.00 -15.64
N VAL A 237 -19.81 -9.96 -14.37
CA VAL A 237 -20.73 -10.18 -13.23
C VAL A 237 -21.87 -9.15 -13.24
N GLN A 238 -21.56 -7.89 -13.53
CA GLN A 238 -22.56 -6.84 -13.61
C GLN A 238 -23.52 -7.04 -14.81
N GLN A 239 -22.98 -7.39 -15.98
CA GLN A 239 -23.78 -7.67 -17.19
C GLN A 239 -24.71 -8.87 -16.99
N ILE A 240 -24.19 -9.97 -16.43
CA ILE A 240 -24.98 -11.17 -16.10
C ILE A 240 -26.12 -10.81 -15.13
N LYS A 241 -25.84 -10.00 -14.10
CA LYS A 241 -26.85 -9.55 -13.14
C LYS A 241 -27.95 -8.71 -13.81
N ASN A 242 -27.57 -7.78 -14.69
CA ASN A 242 -28.50 -6.91 -15.39
C ASN A 242 -29.36 -7.72 -16.38
N LYS A 243 -28.76 -8.54 -17.25
CA LYS A 243 -29.51 -9.39 -18.20
C LYS A 243 -30.38 -10.43 -17.50
N THR A 244 -29.94 -10.96 -16.35
CA THR A 244 -30.79 -11.86 -15.53
C THR A 244 -32.01 -11.14 -14.96
N LYS A 245 -31.86 -9.88 -14.56
CA LYS A 245 -33.00 -9.05 -14.09
C LYS A 245 -33.95 -8.75 -15.22
N GLU A 246 -33.44 -8.36 -16.38
CA GLU A 246 -34.20 -8.08 -17.58
C GLU A 246 -34.98 -9.33 -18.06
N ARG A 247 -34.33 -10.50 -18.10
CA ARG A 247 -34.98 -11.77 -18.41
C ARG A 247 -36.13 -12.10 -17.45
N LYS A 248 -35.93 -11.82 -16.13
CA LYS A 248 -36.99 -12.00 -15.13
C LYS A 248 -38.18 -11.08 -15.36
N THR A 249 -37.98 -9.83 -15.77
CA THR A 249 -39.08 -8.90 -16.11
C THR A 249 -39.83 -9.35 -17.34
N LEU A 250 -39.14 -9.74 -18.42
CA LEU A 250 -39.79 -10.26 -19.64
C LEU A 250 -40.55 -11.57 -19.40
N LEU A 251 -40.03 -12.45 -18.53
CA LEU A 251 -40.78 -13.65 -18.12
C LEU A 251 -42.04 -13.32 -17.34
N ALA A 252 -42.02 -12.29 -16.50
CA ALA A 252 -43.21 -11.83 -15.78
C ALA A 252 -44.23 -11.20 -16.73
N GLU A 253 -43.79 -10.38 -17.69
CA GLU A 253 -44.61 -9.81 -18.76
C GLU A 253 -45.26 -10.88 -19.64
N LYS A 254 -44.47 -11.87 -20.06
CA LYS A 254 -44.96 -13.03 -20.82
C LYS A 254 -46.05 -13.80 -20.08
N LYS A 255 -45.91 -13.99 -18.75
CA LYS A 255 -46.93 -14.62 -17.91
C LYS A 255 -48.19 -13.77 -17.74
N ALA A 256 -48.06 -12.44 -17.78
CA ALA A 256 -49.18 -11.50 -17.66
C ALA A 256 -49.93 -11.29 -18.99
N THR A 257 -49.27 -11.57 -20.12
CA THR A 257 -49.83 -11.41 -21.46
C THR A 257 -50.83 -12.54 -21.73
N PRO A 258 -52.11 -12.25 -22.10
CA PRO A 258 -53.10 -13.26 -22.41
C PRO A 258 -52.65 -14.13 -23.59
N PHE A 259 -52.95 -15.43 -23.52
CA PHE A 259 -52.54 -16.42 -24.54
C PHE A 259 -53.05 -16.18 -25.95
N TYR A 260 -54.15 -15.43 -26.11
CA TYR A 260 -54.73 -15.07 -27.41
C TYR A 260 -53.96 -13.94 -28.13
N GLN A 261 -53.03 -13.27 -27.48
CA GLN A 261 -52.11 -12.30 -28.10
C GLN A 261 -50.84 -12.98 -28.62
N PHE A 262 -51.05 -13.87 -29.61
CA PHE A 262 -49.95 -14.74 -30.14
C PHE A 262 -48.74 -14.00 -30.63
N VAL A 263 -48.89 -12.83 -31.28
CA VAL A 263 -47.75 -12.04 -31.80
C VAL A 263 -46.89 -11.52 -30.65
N ALA A 264 -47.51 -10.84 -29.68
CA ALA A 264 -46.83 -10.30 -28.54
C ALA A 264 -46.15 -11.40 -27.68
N HIS A 265 -46.84 -12.55 -27.55
CA HIS A 265 -46.29 -13.70 -26.82
C HIS A 265 -45.11 -14.34 -27.51
N ASN A 266 -45.10 -14.38 -28.87
CA ASN A 266 -43.96 -14.88 -29.65
C ASN A 266 -42.79 -13.90 -29.64
N ASP A 267 -43.01 -12.58 -29.71
CA ASP A 267 -41.97 -11.58 -29.64
C ASP A 267 -41.26 -11.59 -28.28
N LEU A 268 -42.03 -11.73 -27.19
CA LEU A 268 -41.47 -11.90 -25.85
C LEU A 268 -40.68 -13.22 -25.74
N ALA A 269 -41.16 -14.30 -26.37
CA ALA A 269 -40.45 -15.58 -26.39
C ALA A 269 -39.10 -15.47 -27.11
N LYS A 270 -39.03 -14.78 -28.24
CA LYS A 270 -37.78 -14.54 -28.99
C LYS A 270 -36.78 -13.73 -28.14
N LYS A 271 -37.19 -12.61 -27.56
CA LYS A 271 -36.37 -11.78 -26.70
C LYS A 271 -35.84 -12.56 -25.49
N ILE A 272 -36.65 -13.43 -24.89
CA ILE A 272 -36.23 -14.27 -23.77
C ILE A 272 -35.21 -15.32 -24.24
N ALA A 273 -35.38 -15.87 -25.45
CA ALA A 273 -34.43 -16.83 -26.02
C ALA A 273 -33.07 -16.16 -26.29
N GLU A 274 -33.05 -15.00 -26.94
CA GLU A 274 -31.82 -14.20 -27.21
C GLU A 274 -31.09 -13.84 -25.91
N LEU A 275 -31.83 -13.34 -24.91
CA LEU A 275 -31.22 -13.04 -23.60
C LEU A 275 -30.70 -14.29 -22.86
N THR A 276 -31.27 -15.46 -23.16
CA THR A 276 -30.82 -16.71 -22.54
C THR A 276 -29.50 -17.15 -23.17
N GLU A 277 -29.38 -17.06 -24.49
CA GLU A 277 -28.17 -17.32 -25.24
C GLU A 277 -27.04 -16.37 -24.82
N ASP A 278 -27.31 -15.07 -24.81
CA ASP A 278 -26.36 -14.06 -24.27
C ASP A 278 -25.88 -14.35 -22.85
N LEU A 279 -26.80 -14.81 -21.97
CA LEU A 279 -26.44 -15.17 -20.61
C LEU A 279 -25.55 -16.42 -20.52
N GLU A 280 -25.73 -17.38 -21.43
CA GLU A 280 -24.89 -18.58 -21.52
C GLU A 280 -23.48 -18.22 -22.00
N GLU A 281 -23.37 -17.36 -23.03
CA GLU A 281 -22.08 -16.84 -23.49
C GLU A 281 -21.33 -16.09 -22.39
N LEU A 282 -21.97 -15.13 -21.73
CA LEU A 282 -21.37 -14.36 -20.65
C LEU A 282 -20.94 -15.23 -19.45
N LYS A 283 -21.71 -16.28 -19.12
CA LYS A 283 -21.34 -17.24 -18.09
C LYS A 283 -20.15 -18.08 -18.49
N SER A 284 -20.08 -18.50 -19.77
CA SER A 284 -18.95 -19.24 -20.30
C SER A 284 -17.66 -18.40 -20.23
N GLU A 285 -17.73 -17.14 -20.69
CA GLU A 285 -16.60 -16.20 -20.59
C GLU A 285 -16.17 -15.98 -19.13
N LYS A 286 -17.13 -15.81 -18.23
CA LYS A 286 -16.87 -15.71 -16.79
C LYS A 286 -16.14 -16.94 -16.25
N THR A 287 -16.54 -18.15 -16.67
CA THR A 287 -15.91 -19.40 -16.24
C THR A 287 -14.49 -19.52 -16.78
N MET A 288 -14.23 -19.08 -18.01
CA MET A 288 -12.87 -19.01 -18.56
C MET A 288 -11.98 -18.06 -17.75
N LEU A 289 -12.46 -16.88 -17.36
CA LEU A 289 -11.71 -15.96 -16.50
C LEU A 289 -11.48 -16.51 -15.09
N LEU A 290 -12.43 -17.25 -14.53
CA LEU A 290 -12.22 -17.92 -13.24
C LEU A 290 -11.09 -18.95 -13.34
N SER A 291 -11.03 -19.72 -14.42
CA SER A 291 -9.96 -20.70 -14.62
C SER A 291 -8.60 -20.03 -14.85
N SER A 292 -8.53 -18.84 -15.47
CA SER A 292 -7.28 -18.09 -15.58
C SER A 292 -6.73 -17.59 -14.24
N PHE A 293 -7.59 -17.47 -13.23
CA PHE A 293 -7.20 -17.14 -11.85
C PHE A 293 -6.95 -18.37 -10.97
N ASP A 294 -6.94 -19.58 -11.54
CA ASP A 294 -6.93 -20.85 -10.79
C ASP A 294 -8.08 -20.95 -9.76
N CYS A 295 -9.21 -20.32 -10.04
CA CYS A 295 -10.38 -20.33 -9.19
C CYS A 295 -11.50 -21.18 -9.81
N SER A 296 -12.08 -22.07 -9.02
CA SER A 296 -13.25 -22.85 -9.44
C SER A 296 -14.57 -22.13 -9.18
N GLU A 297 -14.58 -21.20 -8.22
CA GLU A 297 -15.78 -20.49 -7.78
C GLU A 297 -15.54 -18.98 -7.57
N ASP A 298 -16.64 -18.20 -7.57
CA ASP A 298 -16.60 -16.75 -7.33
C ASP A 298 -16.01 -16.36 -5.97
N THR A 299 -16.01 -17.26 -5.00
CA THR A 299 -15.40 -17.08 -3.67
C THR A 299 -13.90 -16.88 -3.72
N GLY A 300 -13.20 -17.52 -4.66
CA GLY A 300 -11.76 -17.38 -4.86
C GLY A 300 -11.32 -15.98 -5.31
N ILE A 301 -12.19 -15.25 -6.01
CA ILE A 301 -11.88 -13.89 -6.50
C ILE A 301 -11.57 -12.90 -5.36
N ALA A 302 -12.11 -13.11 -4.18
CA ALA A 302 -11.79 -12.28 -3.02
C ALA A 302 -10.31 -12.40 -2.61
N GLU A 303 -9.72 -13.58 -2.76
CA GLU A 303 -8.30 -13.83 -2.48
C GLU A 303 -7.41 -13.24 -3.58
N VAL A 304 -7.81 -13.37 -4.85
CA VAL A 304 -7.11 -12.75 -5.98
C VAL A 304 -7.08 -11.22 -5.82
N LYS A 305 -8.19 -10.59 -5.45
CA LYS A 305 -8.24 -9.15 -5.15
C LYS A 305 -7.32 -8.75 -4.00
N LYS A 306 -7.24 -9.56 -2.94
CA LYS A 306 -6.30 -9.32 -1.83
C LYS A 306 -4.85 -9.45 -2.29
N SER A 307 -4.56 -10.44 -3.12
CA SER A 307 -3.23 -10.63 -3.70
C SER A 307 -2.81 -9.45 -4.57
N VAL A 308 -3.70 -8.98 -5.45
CA VAL A 308 -3.46 -7.78 -6.27
C VAL A 308 -3.23 -6.54 -5.40
N ALA A 309 -4.04 -6.32 -4.38
CA ALA A 309 -3.84 -5.19 -3.45
C ALA A 309 -2.49 -5.29 -2.70
N ALA A 310 -2.08 -6.50 -2.29
CA ALA A 310 -0.77 -6.71 -1.68
C ALA A 310 0.39 -6.46 -2.66
N MET A 311 0.25 -6.86 -3.93
CA MET A 311 1.23 -6.56 -4.98
C MET A 311 1.35 -5.04 -5.22
N GLU A 312 0.25 -4.31 -5.23
CA GLU A 312 0.24 -2.84 -5.36
C GLU A 312 0.93 -2.15 -4.18
N GLU A 313 0.67 -2.61 -2.97
CA GLU A 313 1.32 -2.11 -1.77
C GLU A 313 2.83 -2.38 -1.81
N ASN A 314 3.23 -3.59 -2.22
CA ASN A 314 4.63 -3.93 -2.43
C ASN A 314 5.29 -3.08 -3.52
N LEU A 315 4.60 -2.80 -4.62
CA LEU A 315 5.09 -1.94 -5.69
C LEU A 315 5.38 -0.52 -5.17
N LYS A 316 4.44 0.06 -4.41
CA LYS A 316 4.63 1.37 -3.76
C LYS A 316 5.81 1.36 -2.79
N ARG A 317 5.98 0.29 -2.04
CA ARG A 317 7.10 0.13 -1.10
C ARG A 317 8.44 0.08 -1.81
N LEU A 318 8.55 -0.74 -2.87
CA LEU A 318 9.78 -0.83 -3.67
C LEU A 318 10.12 0.49 -4.38
N THR A 319 9.10 1.25 -4.81
CA THR A 319 9.31 2.58 -5.38
C THR A 319 9.91 3.53 -4.34
N LYS A 320 9.37 3.59 -3.13
CA LYS A 320 9.93 4.39 -2.04
C LYS A 320 11.33 3.95 -1.63
N GLN A 321 11.60 2.66 -1.67
CA GLN A 321 12.93 2.12 -1.37
C GLN A 321 13.95 2.55 -2.44
N GLU A 322 13.58 2.46 -3.70
CA GLU A 322 14.42 2.90 -4.82
C GLU A 322 14.72 4.40 -4.73
N GLU A 323 13.70 5.25 -4.51
CA GLU A 323 13.85 6.69 -4.33
C GLU A 323 14.78 7.03 -3.16
N LYS A 324 14.61 6.34 -2.03
CA LYS A 324 15.46 6.50 -0.85
C LYS A 324 16.93 6.25 -1.17
N TYR A 325 17.25 5.09 -1.78
CA TYR A 325 18.62 4.75 -2.08
C TYR A 325 19.20 5.55 -3.24
N ALA A 326 18.35 6.05 -4.15
CA ALA A 326 18.79 7.01 -5.15
C ALA A 326 19.25 8.32 -4.51
N ALA A 327 18.52 8.85 -3.54
CA ALA A 327 18.93 10.03 -2.79
C ALA A 327 20.22 9.80 -1.98
N GLU A 328 20.35 8.63 -1.33
CA GLU A 328 21.59 8.27 -0.61
C GLU A 328 22.81 8.13 -1.55
N LEU A 329 22.59 7.60 -2.75
CA LEU A 329 23.63 7.51 -3.78
C LEU A 329 24.06 8.90 -4.26
N GLU A 330 23.11 9.80 -4.48
CA GLU A 330 23.38 11.18 -4.89
C GLU A 330 24.15 11.93 -3.80
N ASP A 331 23.79 11.80 -2.53
CA ASP A 331 24.50 12.39 -1.41
C ASP A 331 25.93 11.82 -1.29
N ALA A 332 26.11 10.51 -1.45
CA ALA A 332 27.42 9.88 -1.45
C ALA A 332 28.30 10.36 -2.62
N LEU A 333 27.73 10.57 -3.82
CA LEU A 333 28.44 11.13 -4.97
C LEU A 333 28.89 12.56 -4.71
N LYS A 334 28.04 13.37 -4.09
CA LYS A 334 28.38 14.75 -3.70
C LYS A 334 29.54 14.76 -2.69
N GLN A 335 29.45 13.99 -1.63
CA GLN A 335 30.52 13.84 -0.63
C GLN A 335 31.81 13.35 -1.27
N PHE A 336 31.73 12.38 -2.19
CA PHE A 336 32.92 11.89 -2.91
C PHE A 336 33.54 13.00 -3.78
N SER A 337 32.73 13.83 -4.42
CA SER A 337 33.22 14.98 -5.20
C SER A 337 33.94 15.99 -4.32
N GLU A 338 33.45 16.25 -3.11
CA GLU A 338 34.08 17.13 -2.13
C GLU A 338 35.45 16.57 -1.68
N LEU A 339 35.52 15.26 -1.42
CA LEU A 339 36.82 14.60 -1.08
C LEU A 339 37.78 14.64 -2.27
N ARG A 340 37.30 14.52 -3.50
CA ARG A 340 38.10 14.61 -4.71
C ARG A 340 38.72 16.03 -4.89
N GLU A 341 37.98 17.07 -4.52
CA GLU A 341 38.52 18.44 -4.51
C GLU A 341 39.59 18.60 -3.44
N GLN A 342 39.40 18.05 -2.24
CA GLN A 342 40.42 18.03 -1.18
C GLN A 342 41.67 17.23 -1.59
N ALA A 343 41.51 16.16 -2.36
CA ALA A 343 42.56 15.33 -2.88
C ALA A 343 43.52 16.05 -3.83
N LYS A 344 43.11 17.17 -4.45
CA LYS A 344 44.00 18.00 -5.30
C LYS A 344 45.12 18.67 -4.53
N ASN A 345 44.96 18.83 -3.21
CA ASN A 345 45.91 19.49 -2.34
C ASN A 345 46.90 18.52 -1.66
N VAL A 346 46.90 17.25 -2.06
CA VAL A 346 47.66 16.18 -1.42
C VAL A 346 48.53 15.45 -2.47
N ASP A 347 49.53 14.71 -2.04
CA ASP A 347 50.35 13.89 -2.92
C ASP A 347 49.49 12.82 -3.61
N SER A 348 49.24 13.04 -4.91
CA SER A 348 48.37 12.20 -5.72
C SER A 348 48.87 10.76 -5.89
N ALA A 349 50.19 10.55 -5.92
CA ALA A 349 50.78 9.22 -6.07
C ALA A 349 50.56 8.38 -4.81
N LYS A 350 50.84 8.95 -3.62
CA LYS A 350 50.60 8.28 -2.34
C LYS A 350 49.15 8.02 -2.08
N LEU A 351 48.26 8.96 -2.45
CA LEU A 351 46.82 8.77 -2.33
C LEU A 351 46.34 7.62 -3.22
N SER A 352 46.80 7.58 -4.47
CA SER A 352 46.39 6.51 -5.43
C SER A 352 46.86 5.13 -4.95
N GLU A 353 48.06 5.01 -4.47
CA GLU A 353 48.61 3.76 -3.92
C GLU A 353 47.77 3.25 -2.72
N GLN A 354 47.44 4.13 -1.79
CA GLN A 354 46.64 3.80 -0.62
C GLN A 354 45.20 3.44 -0.98
N ARG A 355 44.61 4.14 -1.94
CA ARG A 355 43.24 3.81 -2.46
C ARG A 355 43.22 2.43 -3.09
N ILE A 356 44.20 2.08 -3.92
CA ILE A 356 44.28 0.75 -4.57
C ILE A 356 44.41 -0.35 -3.51
N ALA A 357 45.20 -0.15 -2.48
CA ALA A 357 45.36 -1.12 -1.39
C ALA A 357 44.06 -1.36 -0.60
N LEU A 358 43.29 -0.29 -0.34
CA LEU A 358 42.02 -0.37 0.42
C LEU A 358 40.80 -0.82 -0.41
N GLN A 359 40.81 -0.58 -1.71
CA GLN A 359 39.67 -0.81 -2.60
C GLN A 359 39.15 -2.26 -2.54
N GLY A 360 40.06 -3.23 -2.59
CA GLY A 360 39.70 -4.66 -2.56
C GLY A 360 39.00 -5.03 -1.26
N GLU A 361 39.52 -4.63 -0.14
CA GLU A 361 39.01 -4.90 1.22
C GLU A 361 37.60 -4.24 1.41
N LYS A 362 37.49 -2.95 1.09
CA LYS A 362 36.24 -2.21 1.26
C LYS A 362 35.11 -2.76 0.38
N ILE A 363 35.40 -3.15 -0.86
CA ILE A 363 34.40 -3.79 -1.76
C ILE A 363 34.04 -5.19 -1.27
N GLN A 364 34.99 -5.95 -0.71
CA GLN A 364 34.71 -7.24 -0.11
C GLN A 364 33.78 -7.10 1.12
N SER A 365 34.09 -6.12 1.98
CA SER A 365 33.25 -5.78 3.14
C SER A 365 31.83 -5.40 2.70
N ALA A 366 31.68 -4.54 1.67
CA ALA A 366 30.38 -4.20 1.09
C ALA A 366 29.64 -5.42 0.57
N THR A 367 30.34 -6.32 -0.12
CA THR A 367 29.78 -7.57 -0.64
C THR A 367 29.27 -8.47 0.49
N SER A 368 30.02 -8.59 1.59
CA SER A 368 29.63 -9.36 2.76
C SER A 368 28.39 -8.78 3.43
N LYS A 369 28.31 -7.47 3.60
CA LYS A 369 27.12 -6.78 4.14
C LYS A 369 25.87 -6.98 3.28
N ILE A 370 26.01 -6.93 1.95
CA ILE A 370 24.89 -7.20 1.03
C ILE A 370 24.44 -8.67 1.19
N LYS A 371 25.39 -9.62 1.23
CA LYS A 371 25.07 -11.04 1.43
C LYS A 371 24.36 -11.29 2.75
N GLU A 372 24.83 -10.67 3.82
CA GLU A 372 24.22 -10.80 5.15
C GLU A 372 22.78 -10.22 5.16
N THR A 373 22.60 -9.06 4.51
CA THR A 373 21.29 -8.39 4.45
C THR A 373 20.26 -9.17 3.62
N TYR A 374 20.67 -9.77 2.50
CA TYR A 374 19.77 -10.44 1.55
C TYR A 374 19.73 -11.96 1.70
N GLY A 375 20.71 -12.57 2.34
CA GLY A 375 20.77 -14.03 2.54
C GLY A 375 20.61 -14.80 1.23
N GLU A 376 19.63 -15.69 1.17
CA GLU A 376 19.31 -16.50 -0.02
C GLU A 376 18.81 -15.68 -1.23
N LYS A 377 18.33 -14.47 -1.00
CA LYS A 377 17.85 -13.55 -2.07
C LYS A 377 19.00 -12.75 -2.70
N PHE A 378 20.25 -12.98 -2.28
CA PHE A 378 21.41 -12.32 -2.85
C PHE A 378 21.61 -12.72 -4.32
N ASP A 379 21.72 -11.72 -5.21
CA ASP A 379 22.00 -11.93 -6.63
C ASP A 379 23.40 -11.41 -7.00
N PRO A 380 24.33 -12.30 -7.37
CA PRO A 380 25.69 -11.92 -7.76
C PRO A 380 25.74 -11.12 -9.06
N LEU A 381 24.77 -11.24 -9.97
CA LEU A 381 24.72 -10.49 -11.23
C LEU A 381 24.35 -9.02 -10.95
N ILE A 382 23.38 -8.79 -10.07
CA ILE A 382 23.02 -7.44 -9.62
C ILE A 382 24.22 -6.77 -8.96
N LEU A 383 24.99 -7.49 -8.14
CA LEU A 383 26.20 -6.98 -7.52
C LEU A 383 27.26 -6.60 -8.55
N PHE A 384 27.48 -7.47 -9.54
CA PHE A 384 28.44 -7.21 -10.60
C PHE A 384 28.11 -5.93 -11.36
N ASP A 385 26.87 -5.82 -11.82
CA ASP A 385 26.38 -4.63 -12.50
C ASP A 385 26.44 -3.37 -11.64
N SER A 386 26.17 -3.49 -10.33
CA SER A 386 26.27 -2.36 -9.39
C SER A 386 27.69 -1.84 -9.22
N LYS A 387 28.68 -2.75 -9.18
CA LYS A 387 30.10 -2.37 -9.14
C LYS A 387 30.53 -1.64 -10.41
N ARG A 388 30.08 -2.12 -11.58
CA ARG A 388 30.36 -1.49 -12.87
C ARG A 388 29.75 -0.08 -12.93
N ASP A 389 28.47 0.06 -12.60
CA ASP A 389 27.79 1.35 -12.61
C ASP A 389 28.47 2.39 -11.72
N VAL A 390 28.89 2.00 -10.52
CA VAL A 390 29.61 2.91 -9.61
C VAL A 390 30.93 3.36 -10.21
N SER A 391 31.68 2.45 -10.84
CA SER A 391 32.94 2.82 -11.51
C SER A 391 32.69 3.79 -12.69
N GLU A 392 31.62 3.60 -13.44
CA GLU A 392 31.21 4.51 -14.52
C GLU A 392 30.81 5.89 -13.96
N LEU A 393 30.00 5.92 -12.88
CA LEU A 393 29.60 7.18 -12.21
C LEU A 393 30.80 7.98 -11.67
N LEU A 394 31.84 7.29 -11.20
CA LEU A 394 33.07 7.93 -10.73
C LEU A 394 34.04 8.32 -11.84
N GLY A 395 33.72 8.00 -13.12
CA GLY A 395 34.55 8.30 -14.30
C GLY A 395 35.84 7.48 -14.34
N GLU A 396 35.86 6.31 -13.70
CA GLU A 396 36.98 5.39 -13.73
C GLU A 396 36.89 4.50 -14.97
N LYS A 397 37.99 4.37 -15.72
CA LYS A 397 38.04 3.44 -16.84
C LYS A 397 37.98 2.02 -16.32
N THR A 398 36.84 1.40 -16.45
CA THR A 398 36.66 -0.02 -16.11
C THR A 398 37.16 -0.87 -17.29
N GLU A 399 38.24 -1.58 -17.08
CA GLU A 399 38.63 -2.72 -17.95
C GLU A 399 37.75 -3.96 -17.71
N VAL A 400 36.70 -3.83 -16.93
CA VAL A 400 35.79 -4.93 -16.59
C VAL A 400 34.83 -5.15 -17.77
N GLN A 401 35.23 -6.03 -18.66
CA GLN A 401 34.33 -6.57 -19.67
C GLN A 401 33.14 -7.25 -18.97
N SER A 402 31.92 -6.85 -19.34
CA SER A 402 30.70 -7.49 -18.85
C SER A 402 30.79 -9.02 -19.07
N VAL A 403 30.32 -9.81 -18.13
CA VAL A 403 30.22 -11.28 -18.30
C VAL A 403 29.48 -11.63 -19.58
N ARG A 404 28.49 -10.81 -19.99
CA ARG A 404 27.79 -10.90 -21.27
C ARG A 404 28.75 -10.68 -22.46
N GLU A 405 29.62 -9.68 -22.43
CA GLU A 405 30.59 -9.43 -23.50
C GLU A 405 31.62 -10.53 -23.55
N HIS A 406 32.03 -11.06 -22.39
CA HIS A 406 32.95 -12.20 -22.33
C HIS A 406 32.31 -13.48 -22.88
N LEU A 407 31.04 -13.74 -22.57
CA LEU A 407 30.27 -14.83 -23.14
C LEU A 407 30.03 -14.64 -24.63
N GLN A 408 29.71 -13.44 -25.11
CA GLN A 408 29.54 -13.13 -26.53
C GLN A 408 30.87 -13.25 -27.29
N LYS A 409 32.00 -12.80 -26.72
CA LYS A 409 33.33 -13.02 -27.30
C LYS A 409 33.69 -14.50 -27.38
N LYS A 410 33.43 -15.26 -26.31
CA LYS A 410 33.63 -16.72 -26.33
C LYS A 410 32.72 -17.42 -27.35
N GLN A 411 31.47 -17.02 -27.45
CA GLN A 411 30.55 -17.57 -28.48
C GLN A 411 30.99 -17.22 -29.90
N LYS A 412 31.44 -15.99 -30.18
CA LYS A 412 32.01 -15.59 -31.48
C LYS A 412 33.29 -16.37 -31.80
N GLN A 413 34.21 -16.49 -30.86
CA GLN A 413 35.43 -17.28 -31.02
C GLN A 413 35.14 -18.77 -31.28
N THR A 414 34.14 -19.33 -30.59
CA THR A 414 33.71 -20.73 -30.81
C THR A 414 33.04 -20.92 -32.17
N ALA A 415 32.26 -19.92 -32.63
CA ALA A 415 31.65 -19.92 -33.97
C ALA A 415 32.68 -19.77 -35.08
N GLU A 416 33.72 -18.94 -34.89
CA GLU A 416 34.81 -18.77 -35.83
C GLU A 416 35.70 -20.03 -35.91
N ARG A 417 36.01 -20.68 -34.78
CA ARG A 417 36.73 -21.98 -34.77
C ARG A 417 35.94 -23.08 -35.45
N LYS A 418 34.61 -23.12 -35.31
CA LYS A 418 33.76 -24.08 -36.08
C LYS A 418 33.71 -23.79 -37.56
N LYS A 419 33.78 -22.52 -37.97
CA LYS A 419 33.85 -22.15 -39.41
C LYS A 419 35.20 -22.52 -40.05
N THR A 420 36.31 -22.32 -39.32
CA THR A 420 37.64 -22.69 -39.80
C THR A 420 37.83 -24.20 -39.85
N SER A 421 37.29 -24.97 -38.92
CA SER A 421 37.35 -26.44 -38.94
C SER A 421 36.54 -27.03 -40.12
N LYS A 422 35.35 -26.47 -40.39
CA LYS A 422 34.54 -26.89 -41.55
C LYS A 422 35.18 -26.56 -42.91
N LYS A 423 35.95 -25.47 -42.99
CA LYS A 423 36.66 -25.10 -44.21
C LYS A 423 37.85 -26.06 -44.49
N HIS A 424 38.49 -26.56 -43.42
CA HIS A 424 39.60 -27.51 -43.53
C HIS A 424 39.12 -28.96 -43.81
N GLU A 425 37.86 -29.30 -43.47
CA GLU A 425 37.24 -30.58 -43.87
C GLU A 425 36.72 -30.60 -45.31
N GLN A 426 36.47 -29.41 -45.92
CA GLN A 426 36.04 -29.31 -47.34
C GLN A 426 37.21 -29.19 -48.34
N GLU A 427 38.42 -28.93 -47.84
CA GLU A 427 39.64 -28.87 -48.67
C GLU A 427 40.49 -30.17 -48.60
N ARG A 428 39.98 -31.22 -47.98
CA ARG A 428 40.51 -32.59 -48.01
C ARG A 428 39.59 -33.49 -48.82
#